data_060879e6812d21b0c5a0f4ad617156aa
#
_entry.id   060879e6812d21b0c5a0f4ad617156aa
#
_cell.length_a   1.000
_cell.length_b   1.000
_cell.length_c   1.000
_cell.angle_alpha   90.00
_cell.angle_beta   90.00
_cell.angle_gamma   90.00
#
_symmetry.space_group_name_H-M   'P 1'
#
loop_
_entity.id
_entity.type
_entity.pdbx_description
1 polymer ?
#
loop_
_entity_poly.entity_id
_entity_poly.type
_entity_poly.pdbx_seq_one_letter_code
_entity_poly.pdbx_strand_id
1 'polypeptide(L)'
;MKNKKYFIYCQGDILLTKEGTVPFGECPIELKPWEKVTELQGGQVVVASLPHPVSDREDLQMMPLRKSFHILPAEDYQLAGKCAELVYFHQNSKFCGVCGGEMRWQTEISKQCKECGKELWPSLATAIIVRVQRDDKILMVHAHTFRDKHYGLVAGFVETGETLEECVQREVWEETHLRITNIRYFASQPWPYPSGLMVGFTADYLSGEVELQKSELSDGGWFARDNLPCLPDPSSIAYRLIMDWVNA
;
A
#
# COMPACT_ATOMS: atom_id res chain seq x y z
N MET A 1 -26.42 -2.42 22.73
CA MET A 1 -25.01 -2.71 22.45
C MET A 1 -24.64 -1.93 21.20
N LYS A 2 -23.53 -1.16 21.21
CA LYS A 2 -23.11 -0.40 20.01
C LYS A 2 -22.61 -1.40 18.98
N ASN A 3 -23.20 -1.42 17.79
CA ASN A 3 -22.72 -2.20 16.66
C ASN A 3 -21.34 -1.66 16.25
N LYS A 4 -20.26 -2.39 16.57
CA LYS A 4 -18.88 -2.03 16.23
C LYS A 4 -18.35 -2.93 15.14
N LYS A 5 -17.47 -2.41 14.27
CA LYS A 5 -16.62 -3.19 13.36
C LYS A 5 -15.26 -3.43 14.02
N TYR A 6 -14.72 -4.64 13.87
CA TYR A 6 -13.46 -5.04 14.48
C TYR A 6 -12.41 -5.36 13.41
N PHE A 7 -11.41 -4.51 13.29
CA PHE A 7 -10.26 -4.69 12.41
C PHE A 7 -9.09 -5.20 13.26
N ILE A 8 -8.87 -6.50 13.23
CA ILE A 8 -7.91 -7.20 14.08
C ILE A 8 -6.82 -7.80 13.21
N TYR A 9 -5.55 -7.55 13.56
CA TYR A 9 -4.40 -7.94 12.75
C TYR A 9 -3.43 -8.83 13.54
N CYS A 10 -2.74 -9.71 12.80
CA CYS A 10 -1.57 -10.43 13.27
C CYS A 10 -0.57 -10.55 12.11
N GLN A 11 0.63 -9.97 12.25
CA GLN A 11 1.73 -10.08 11.27
C GLN A 11 1.34 -9.73 9.82
N GLY A 12 0.44 -8.75 9.63
CA GLY A 12 -0.03 -8.31 8.30
C GLY A 12 -1.29 -9.05 7.79
N ASP A 13 -1.72 -10.10 8.47
CA ASP A 13 -2.99 -10.76 8.20
C ASP A 13 -4.13 -10.07 8.96
N ILE A 14 -5.30 -9.98 8.32
CA ILE A 14 -6.55 -9.47 8.90
C ILE A 14 -7.45 -10.64 9.33
N LEU A 15 -8.12 -10.48 10.47
CA LEU A 15 -9.16 -11.41 10.95
C LEU A 15 -10.50 -11.10 10.26
N LEU A 16 -11.06 -12.09 9.61
CA LEU A 16 -12.40 -12.05 9.00
C LEU A 16 -13.27 -13.16 9.55
N THR A 17 -14.57 -13.03 9.38
CA THR A 17 -15.50 -14.17 9.57
C THR A 17 -15.23 -15.23 8.50
N LYS A 18 -15.76 -16.42 8.68
CA LYS A 18 -15.64 -17.50 7.68
C LYS A 18 -16.29 -17.15 6.34
N GLU A 19 -17.31 -16.30 6.37
CA GLU A 19 -18.00 -15.75 5.19
C GLU A 19 -17.19 -14.66 4.48
N GLY A 20 -16.02 -14.27 5.02
CA GLY A 20 -15.16 -13.25 4.42
C GLY A 20 -15.59 -11.82 4.71
N THR A 21 -16.27 -11.57 5.83
CA THR A 21 -16.66 -10.21 6.26
C THR A 21 -15.85 -9.73 7.45
N VAL A 22 -15.78 -8.41 7.63
CA VAL A 22 -15.23 -7.81 8.87
C VAL A 22 -16.16 -8.14 10.02
N PRO A 23 -15.67 -8.67 11.16
CA PRO A 23 -16.48 -8.95 12.33
C PRO A 23 -17.25 -7.70 12.82
N PHE A 24 -18.55 -7.86 13.08
CA PHE A 24 -19.46 -6.78 13.42
C PHE A 24 -20.35 -7.15 14.61
N GLY A 25 -20.64 -6.18 15.47
CA GLY A 25 -21.50 -6.37 16.66
C GLY A 25 -20.69 -6.56 17.93
N GLU A 26 -20.62 -7.77 18.44
CA GLU A 26 -19.78 -8.13 19.59
C GLU A 26 -18.35 -8.48 19.14
N CYS A 27 -17.38 -8.27 20.04
CA CYS A 27 -16.00 -8.62 19.74
C CYS A 27 -15.88 -10.12 19.52
N PRO A 28 -15.35 -10.58 18.37
CA PRO A 28 -15.33 -12.00 18.03
C PRO A 28 -14.41 -12.83 18.92
N ILE A 29 -13.44 -12.19 19.59
CA ILE A 29 -12.46 -12.80 20.49
C ILE A 29 -12.28 -11.92 21.74
N GLU A 30 -11.76 -12.48 22.82
CA GLU A 30 -11.34 -11.73 23.98
C GLU A 30 -10.06 -10.93 23.67
N LEU A 31 -10.14 -9.60 23.68
CA LEU A 31 -9.00 -8.70 23.49
C LEU A 31 -8.47 -8.22 24.84
N LYS A 32 -7.18 -8.41 25.05
CA LYS A 32 -6.47 -7.80 26.19
C LYS A 32 -6.30 -6.29 25.96
N PRO A 33 -6.19 -5.48 27.03
CA PRO A 33 -6.07 -4.03 26.91
C PRO A 33 -4.92 -3.57 26.01
N TRP A 34 -3.78 -4.26 26.02
CA TRP A 34 -2.59 -3.92 25.22
C TRP A 34 -2.65 -4.39 23.76
N GLU A 35 -3.63 -5.21 23.39
CA GLU A 35 -3.89 -5.64 22.01
C GLU A 35 -4.75 -4.62 21.27
N LYS A 36 -5.49 -3.77 22.00
CA LYS A 36 -6.21 -2.65 21.39
C LYS A 36 -5.24 -1.55 20.98
N VAL A 37 -5.29 -1.17 19.71
CA VAL A 37 -4.43 -0.14 19.14
C VAL A 37 -5.08 1.23 19.24
N THR A 38 -6.27 1.39 18.66
CA THR A 38 -7.05 2.64 18.68
C THR A 38 -8.53 2.36 18.40
N GLU A 39 -9.36 3.38 18.52
CA GLU A 39 -10.75 3.37 18.05
C GLU A 39 -10.94 4.53 17.05
N LEU A 40 -11.74 4.30 16.02
CA LEU A 40 -12.06 5.28 14.98
C LEU A 40 -13.55 5.54 14.92
N GLN A 41 -13.95 6.62 14.24
CA GLN A 41 -15.35 6.99 14.02
C GLN A 41 -16.15 7.06 15.32
N GLY A 42 -15.59 7.73 16.33
CA GLY A 42 -16.24 7.87 17.64
C GLY A 42 -16.44 6.54 18.38
N GLY A 43 -15.54 5.57 18.17
CA GLY A 43 -15.57 4.26 18.80
C GLY A 43 -16.44 3.21 18.10
N GLN A 44 -16.90 3.46 16.88
CA GLN A 44 -17.62 2.47 16.06
C GLN A 44 -16.70 1.46 15.39
N VAL A 45 -15.42 1.79 15.26
CA VAL A 45 -14.38 0.91 14.68
C VAL A 45 -13.32 0.67 15.74
N VAL A 46 -13.06 -0.60 16.04
CA VAL A 46 -12.01 -1.04 16.98
C VAL A 46 -10.86 -1.60 16.16
N VAL A 47 -9.67 -1.08 16.41
CA VAL A 47 -8.43 -1.56 15.77
C VAL A 47 -7.60 -2.30 16.81
N ALA A 48 -7.20 -3.53 16.50
CA ALA A 48 -6.43 -4.38 17.41
C ALA A 48 -5.27 -5.09 16.67
N SER A 49 -4.23 -5.43 17.44
CA SER A 49 -3.08 -6.20 16.95
C SER A 49 -2.78 -7.33 17.92
N LEU A 50 -2.81 -8.55 17.43
CA LEU A 50 -2.57 -9.76 18.20
C LEU A 50 -1.10 -10.20 18.09
N PRO A 51 -0.52 -10.77 19.15
CA PRO A 51 0.81 -11.37 19.11
C PRO A 51 0.84 -12.70 18.35
N HIS A 52 -0.30 -13.42 18.30
CA HIS A 52 -0.45 -14.73 17.66
C HIS A 52 -1.72 -14.77 16.80
N PRO A 53 -1.72 -15.55 15.70
CA PRO A 53 -2.89 -15.71 14.86
C PRO A 53 -4.00 -16.46 15.61
N VAL A 54 -5.25 -16.17 15.24
CA VAL A 54 -6.43 -16.91 15.70
C VAL A 54 -6.51 -18.20 14.89
N SER A 55 -6.41 -19.37 15.55
CA SER A 55 -6.38 -20.68 14.89
C SER A 55 -7.39 -21.68 15.46
N ASP A 56 -8.01 -21.37 16.60
CA ASP A 56 -8.89 -22.24 17.39
C ASP A 56 -10.38 -21.96 17.21
N ARG A 57 -10.73 -21.17 16.19
CA ARG A 57 -12.09 -20.72 15.90
C ARG A 57 -12.47 -21.08 14.46
N GLU A 58 -13.43 -21.99 14.29
CA GLU A 58 -13.90 -22.46 12.97
C GLU A 58 -14.73 -21.39 12.22
N ASP A 59 -15.33 -20.47 12.93
CA ASP A 59 -16.13 -19.34 12.41
C ASP A 59 -15.31 -18.13 11.98
N LEU A 60 -13.98 -18.16 12.22
CA LEU A 60 -13.05 -17.08 11.88
C LEU A 60 -11.91 -17.56 10.97
N GLN A 61 -11.29 -16.63 10.27
CA GLN A 61 -10.11 -16.90 9.44
C GLN A 61 -9.16 -15.71 9.43
N MET A 62 -7.85 -15.99 9.43
CA MET A 62 -6.82 -15.01 9.15
C MET A 62 -6.39 -15.08 7.70
N MET A 63 -6.21 -13.93 7.05
CA MET A 63 -5.70 -13.89 5.68
C MET A 63 -4.87 -12.64 5.43
N PRO A 64 -3.90 -12.68 4.48
CA PRO A 64 -3.15 -11.50 4.08
C PRO A 64 -4.08 -10.37 3.67
N LEU A 65 -3.87 -9.16 4.23
CA LEU A 65 -4.69 -7.98 3.93
C LEU A 65 -4.83 -7.76 2.41
N ARG A 66 -3.75 -7.93 1.64
CA ARG A 66 -3.80 -7.74 0.18
C ARG A 66 -4.78 -8.70 -0.51
N LYS A 67 -4.89 -9.95 -0.04
CA LYS A 67 -5.82 -10.94 -0.60
C LYS A 67 -7.28 -10.63 -0.26
N SER A 68 -7.54 -9.93 0.84
CA SER A 68 -8.90 -9.56 1.24
C SER A 68 -9.56 -8.55 0.28
N PHE A 69 -8.79 -7.91 -0.62
CA PHE A 69 -9.32 -7.07 -1.71
C PHE A 69 -10.37 -7.79 -2.56
N HIS A 70 -10.17 -9.08 -2.84
CA HIS A 70 -11.07 -9.87 -3.68
C HIS A 70 -12.32 -10.37 -2.96
N ILE A 71 -12.42 -10.10 -1.65
CA ILE A 71 -13.49 -10.64 -0.79
C ILE A 71 -14.28 -9.51 -0.13
N LEU A 72 -13.58 -8.50 0.41
CA LEU A 72 -14.21 -7.40 1.13
C LEU A 72 -14.88 -6.39 0.17
N PRO A 73 -16.01 -5.80 0.58
CA PRO A 73 -16.49 -4.58 -0.06
C PRO A 73 -15.41 -3.49 -0.08
N ALA A 74 -15.40 -2.65 -1.13
CA ALA A 74 -14.36 -1.63 -1.33
C ALA A 74 -14.17 -0.71 -0.10
N GLU A 75 -15.26 -0.29 0.53
CA GLU A 75 -15.24 0.56 1.73
C GLU A 75 -14.55 -0.15 2.91
N ASP A 76 -14.87 -1.43 3.14
CA ASP A 76 -14.26 -2.20 4.22
C ASP A 76 -12.79 -2.51 3.95
N TYR A 77 -12.43 -2.76 2.69
CA TYR A 77 -11.02 -2.94 2.31
C TYR A 77 -10.20 -1.65 2.50
N GLN A 78 -10.75 -0.49 2.10
CA GLN A 78 -10.09 0.80 2.32
C GLN A 78 -9.91 1.10 3.82
N LEU A 79 -10.94 0.84 4.61
CA LEU A 79 -10.87 1.02 6.06
C LEU A 79 -9.91 0.03 6.71
N ALA A 80 -9.87 -1.21 6.22
CA ALA A 80 -8.89 -2.21 6.64
C ALA A 80 -7.45 -1.73 6.36
N GLY A 81 -7.18 -1.17 5.18
CA GLY A 81 -5.88 -0.57 4.86
C GLY A 81 -5.49 0.52 5.87
N LYS A 82 -6.38 1.48 6.13
CA LYS A 82 -6.15 2.53 7.14
C LYS A 82 -5.87 1.95 8.53
N CYS A 83 -6.63 0.95 8.95
CA CYS A 83 -6.43 0.32 10.25
C CYS A 83 -5.08 -0.41 10.34
N ALA A 84 -4.65 -1.08 9.26
CA ALA A 84 -3.35 -1.74 9.19
C ALA A 84 -2.18 -0.74 9.30
N GLU A 85 -2.27 0.41 8.62
CA GLU A 85 -1.29 1.50 8.76
C GLU A 85 -1.23 2.05 10.17
N LEU A 86 -2.36 2.18 10.87
CA LEU A 86 -2.40 2.60 12.27
C LEU A 86 -1.80 1.55 13.22
N VAL A 87 -1.97 0.26 12.93
CA VAL A 87 -1.26 -0.81 13.65
C VAL A 87 0.25 -0.67 13.45
N TYR A 88 0.70 -0.51 12.21
CA TYR A 88 2.12 -0.31 11.89
C TYR A 88 2.67 0.95 12.58
N PHE A 89 1.96 2.06 12.51
CA PHE A 89 2.31 3.30 13.19
C PHE A 89 2.42 3.10 14.71
N HIS A 90 1.45 2.41 15.32
CA HIS A 90 1.46 2.14 16.75
C HIS A 90 2.67 1.30 17.18
N GLN A 91 3.00 0.26 16.41
CA GLN A 91 4.13 -0.63 16.70
C GLN A 91 5.47 0.09 16.62
N ASN A 92 5.62 1.04 15.68
CA ASN A 92 6.87 1.75 15.41
C ASN A 92 6.99 3.11 16.10
N SER A 93 5.99 3.52 16.90
CA SER A 93 5.97 4.80 17.61
C SER A 93 5.57 4.64 19.07
N LYS A 94 6.16 3.69 19.77
CA LYS A 94 5.92 3.49 21.23
C LYS A 94 6.62 4.54 22.08
N PHE A 95 7.79 4.99 21.61
CA PHE A 95 8.63 5.96 22.31
C PHE A 95 8.94 7.15 21.41
N CYS A 96 9.13 8.32 22.03
CA CYS A 96 9.44 9.56 21.36
C CYS A 96 10.87 9.54 20.81
N GLY A 97 11.05 9.81 19.51
CA GLY A 97 12.37 9.92 18.88
C GLY A 97 13.21 11.14 19.33
N VAL A 98 12.62 12.07 20.10
CA VAL A 98 13.29 13.27 20.61
C VAL A 98 13.84 13.06 22.02
N CYS A 99 13.01 12.54 22.95
CA CYS A 99 13.37 12.46 24.37
C CYS A 99 13.28 11.05 24.96
N GLY A 100 12.86 10.03 24.17
CA GLY A 100 12.66 8.67 24.65
C GLY A 100 11.39 8.44 25.50
N GLY A 101 10.61 9.48 25.79
CA GLY A 101 9.39 9.38 26.59
C GLY A 101 8.29 8.55 25.90
N GLU A 102 7.37 8.00 26.67
CA GLU A 102 6.27 7.19 26.14
C GLU A 102 5.31 8.01 25.28
N MET A 103 4.91 7.46 24.11
CA MET A 103 3.92 8.04 23.21
C MET A 103 2.51 7.50 23.51
N ARG A 104 1.52 8.41 23.63
CA ARG A 104 0.11 8.05 23.80
C ARG A 104 -0.73 8.58 22.64
N TRP A 105 -1.85 7.95 22.37
CA TRP A 105 -2.85 8.48 21.44
C TRP A 105 -3.38 9.82 21.90
N GLN A 106 -3.29 10.82 21.03
CA GLN A 106 -3.84 12.18 21.24
C GLN A 106 -5.16 12.35 20.50
N THR A 107 -5.23 11.82 19.29
CA THR A 107 -6.44 11.74 18.47
C THR A 107 -6.63 10.29 17.99
N GLU A 108 -7.62 10.04 17.15
CA GLU A 108 -7.83 8.72 16.53
C GLU A 108 -6.64 8.28 15.66
N ILE A 109 -5.80 9.22 15.18
CA ILE A 109 -4.73 8.96 14.20
C ILE A 109 -3.37 9.56 14.59
N SER A 110 -3.26 10.32 15.68
CA SER A 110 -2.00 10.94 16.11
C SER A 110 -1.64 10.56 17.53
N LYS A 111 -0.35 10.60 17.83
CA LYS A 111 0.21 10.39 19.17
C LYS A 111 0.93 11.63 19.67
N GLN A 112 1.01 11.76 21.00
CA GLN A 112 1.75 12.79 21.68
C GLN A 112 2.65 12.17 22.75
N CYS A 113 3.87 12.69 22.87
CA CYS A 113 4.80 12.32 23.93
C CYS A 113 4.32 12.84 25.27
N LYS A 114 4.30 11.98 26.29
CA LYS A 114 3.93 12.35 27.67
C LYS A 114 4.90 13.33 28.32
N GLU A 115 6.18 13.29 27.92
CA GLU A 115 7.25 14.07 28.55
C GLU A 115 7.46 15.44 27.86
N CYS A 116 7.73 15.44 26.54
CA CYS A 116 8.09 16.65 25.83
C CYS A 116 6.97 17.26 24.97
N GLY A 117 5.79 16.60 24.89
CA GLY A 117 4.66 17.10 24.12
C GLY A 117 4.79 16.95 22.60
N LYS A 118 5.89 16.36 22.08
CA LYS A 118 6.08 16.13 20.64
C LYS A 118 4.90 15.33 20.08
N GLU A 119 4.24 15.89 19.09
CA GLU A 119 3.20 15.18 18.33
C GLU A 119 3.79 14.42 17.15
N LEU A 120 3.16 13.28 16.83
CA LEU A 120 3.55 12.40 15.73
C LEU A 120 2.29 11.88 15.02
N TRP A 121 2.32 11.92 13.69
CA TRP A 121 1.33 11.35 12.78
C TRP A 121 1.93 10.18 12.01
N PRO A 122 1.12 9.27 11.45
CA PRO A 122 1.58 8.27 10.49
C PRO A 122 2.34 8.93 9.33
N SER A 123 3.50 8.41 9.01
CA SER A 123 4.28 8.84 7.84
C SER A 123 4.04 7.84 6.71
N LEU A 124 3.68 8.37 5.53
CA LEU A 124 3.50 7.56 4.33
C LEU A 124 4.79 7.59 3.49
N ALA A 125 5.31 6.43 3.16
CA ALA A 125 6.34 6.30 2.15
C ALA A 125 5.71 6.55 0.77
N THR A 126 5.97 7.71 0.18
CA THR A 126 5.42 8.06 -1.13
C THR A 126 6.27 7.44 -2.22
N ALA A 127 5.63 6.74 -3.15
CA ALA A 127 6.25 6.19 -4.33
C ALA A 127 5.48 6.61 -5.59
N ILE A 128 6.20 6.80 -6.68
CA ILE A 128 5.59 7.00 -8.00
C ILE A 128 5.47 5.66 -8.72
N ILE A 129 4.58 5.62 -9.70
CA ILE A 129 4.49 4.58 -10.70
C ILE A 129 4.09 5.21 -12.02
N VAL A 130 4.75 4.84 -13.13
CA VAL A 130 4.54 5.51 -14.40
C VAL A 130 4.35 4.53 -15.56
N ARG A 131 3.28 4.75 -16.35
CA ARG A 131 3.10 4.15 -17.66
C ARG A 131 3.79 5.03 -18.71
N VAL A 132 4.89 4.53 -19.27
CA VAL A 132 5.57 5.18 -20.40
C VAL A 132 5.05 4.59 -21.70
N GLN A 133 4.61 5.44 -22.62
CA GLN A 133 4.07 5.05 -23.91
C GLN A 133 5.00 5.47 -25.04
N ARG A 134 5.17 4.57 -26.02
CA ARG A 134 5.86 4.80 -27.31
C ARG A 134 4.98 4.24 -28.42
N ASP A 135 4.40 5.11 -29.24
CA ASP A 135 3.47 4.72 -30.31
C ASP A 135 2.30 3.86 -29.77
N ASP A 136 2.17 2.63 -30.25
CA ASP A 136 1.19 1.62 -29.85
C ASP A 136 1.69 0.65 -28.75
N LYS A 137 2.78 1.00 -28.05
CA LYS A 137 3.41 0.15 -27.02
C LYS A 137 3.56 0.89 -25.70
N ILE A 138 3.62 0.12 -24.62
CA ILE A 138 4.00 0.60 -23.30
C ILE A 138 5.22 -0.11 -22.78
N LEU A 139 6.02 0.58 -21.96
CA LEU A 139 7.14 -0.01 -21.24
C LEU A 139 6.60 -0.82 -20.06
N MET A 140 6.99 -2.09 -19.99
CA MET A 140 6.71 -2.93 -18.82
C MET A 140 7.99 -3.61 -18.36
N VAL A 141 8.11 -3.82 -17.06
CA VAL A 141 9.32 -4.35 -16.43
C VAL A 141 8.98 -5.48 -15.45
N HIS A 142 9.92 -6.38 -15.23
CA HIS A 142 9.84 -7.45 -14.24
C HIS A 142 10.94 -7.27 -13.19
N ALA A 143 10.57 -6.87 -11.99
CA ALA A 143 11.50 -6.69 -10.88
C ALA A 143 11.89 -8.03 -10.25
N HIS A 144 13.14 -8.15 -9.76
CA HIS A 144 13.61 -9.34 -9.03
C HIS A 144 12.80 -9.64 -7.76
N THR A 145 12.15 -8.61 -7.19
CA THR A 145 11.30 -8.73 -6.00
C THR A 145 9.93 -9.34 -6.27
N PHE A 146 9.51 -9.44 -7.53
CA PHE A 146 8.23 -10.05 -7.88
C PHE A 146 8.30 -11.57 -7.68
N ARG A 147 7.34 -12.11 -6.92
CA ARG A 147 7.29 -13.55 -6.59
C ARG A 147 6.70 -14.41 -7.69
N ASP A 148 5.97 -13.81 -8.61
CA ASP A 148 5.31 -14.44 -9.74
C ASP A 148 5.81 -13.83 -11.07
N LYS A 149 5.31 -14.30 -12.19
CA LYS A 149 5.76 -13.92 -13.53
C LYS A 149 5.08 -12.65 -14.08
N HIS A 150 4.42 -11.84 -13.24
CA HIS A 150 3.78 -10.63 -13.73
C HIS A 150 4.81 -9.54 -14.05
N TYR A 151 4.50 -8.74 -15.06
CA TYR A 151 5.21 -7.52 -15.37
C TYR A 151 4.45 -6.32 -14.78
N GLY A 152 5.19 -5.39 -14.23
CA GLY A 152 4.69 -4.12 -13.73
C GLY A 152 5.11 -2.95 -14.60
N LEU A 153 4.97 -1.76 -14.03
CA LEU A 153 5.46 -0.51 -14.57
C LEU A 153 6.62 -0.02 -13.71
N VAL A 154 7.47 0.88 -14.24
CA VAL A 154 8.53 1.53 -13.47
C VAL A 154 7.92 2.25 -12.27
N ALA A 155 8.49 2.02 -11.10
CA ALA A 155 8.00 2.56 -9.84
C ALA A 155 9.12 2.67 -8.81
N GLY A 156 9.18 3.80 -8.09
CA GLY A 156 10.18 4.01 -7.08
C GLY A 156 9.79 5.04 -6.03
N PHE A 157 10.54 5.09 -4.94
CA PHE A 157 10.27 6.00 -3.84
C PHE A 157 10.76 7.42 -4.13
N VAL A 158 9.94 8.38 -3.68
CA VAL A 158 10.31 9.80 -3.74
C VAL A 158 11.42 10.08 -2.73
N GLU A 159 12.52 10.69 -3.21
CA GLU A 159 13.64 11.10 -2.39
C GLU A 159 13.45 12.50 -1.80
N THR A 160 14.21 12.80 -0.74
CA THR A 160 14.18 14.12 -0.10
C THR A 160 14.69 15.19 -1.05
N GLY A 161 13.86 16.19 -1.33
CA GLY A 161 14.23 17.36 -2.13
C GLY A 161 13.86 17.29 -3.61
N GLU A 162 13.23 16.18 -4.07
CA GLU A 162 12.71 16.09 -5.44
C GLU A 162 11.18 16.25 -5.49
N THR A 163 10.67 16.71 -6.60
CA THR A 163 9.24 16.69 -6.94
C THR A 163 8.82 15.31 -7.42
N LEU A 164 7.51 15.04 -7.48
CA LEU A 164 7.00 13.77 -8.02
C LEU A 164 7.40 13.56 -9.48
N GLU A 165 7.40 14.62 -10.28
CA GLU A 165 7.78 14.60 -11.70
C GLU A 165 9.28 14.35 -11.88
N GLU A 166 10.13 14.90 -11.01
CA GLU A 166 11.56 14.62 -10.99
C GLU A 166 11.83 13.17 -10.60
N CYS A 167 11.13 12.65 -9.59
CA CYS A 167 11.18 11.23 -9.23
C CYS A 167 10.80 10.33 -10.41
N VAL A 168 9.71 10.64 -11.13
CA VAL A 168 9.31 9.89 -12.33
C VAL A 168 10.42 9.88 -13.39
N GLN A 169 11.08 11.02 -13.64
CA GLN A 169 12.19 11.11 -14.61
C GLN A 169 13.41 10.33 -14.15
N ARG A 170 13.78 10.42 -12.87
CA ARG A 170 14.92 9.74 -12.28
C ARG A 170 14.72 8.22 -12.32
N GLU A 171 13.60 7.70 -11.83
CA GLU A 171 13.33 6.27 -11.78
C GLU A 171 13.29 5.64 -13.19
N VAL A 172 12.63 6.31 -14.16
CA VAL A 172 12.64 5.82 -15.55
C VAL A 172 14.06 5.81 -16.11
N TRP A 173 14.86 6.83 -15.82
CA TRP A 173 16.24 6.88 -16.28
C TRP A 173 17.11 5.83 -15.60
N GLU A 174 17.04 5.68 -14.29
CA GLU A 174 17.84 4.73 -13.52
C GLU A 174 17.53 3.28 -13.90
N GLU A 175 16.24 2.94 -13.95
CA GLU A 175 15.81 1.58 -14.26
C GLU A 175 15.95 1.19 -15.74
N THR A 176 15.83 2.15 -16.69
CA THR A 176 15.67 1.81 -18.11
C THR A 176 16.51 2.64 -19.10
N HIS A 177 17.24 3.67 -18.64
CA HIS A 177 18.00 4.64 -19.46
C HIS A 177 17.16 5.37 -20.54
N LEU A 178 15.85 5.43 -20.35
CA LEU A 178 14.96 6.18 -21.24
C LEU A 178 14.77 7.63 -20.77
N ARG A 179 14.61 8.52 -21.75
CA ARG A 179 14.12 9.89 -21.54
C ARG A 179 12.63 9.98 -21.87
N ILE A 180 11.90 10.66 -21.05
CA ILE A 180 10.45 10.82 -21.16
C ILE A 180 10.02 12.29 -21.16
N THR A 181 8.82 12.53 -21.62
CA THR A 181 8.19 13.86 -21.67
C THR A 181 6.69 13.76 -21.37
N ASN A 182 6.00 14.90 -21.29
CA ASN A 182 4.55 14.94 -21.09
C ASN A 182 4.07 14.15 -19.87
N ILE A 183 4.80 14.26 -18.74
CA ILE A 183 4.43 13.60 -17.49
C ILE A 183 3.10 14.19 -17.00
N ARG A 184 2.09 13.31 -16.75
CA ARG A 184 0.75 13.71 -16.31
C ARG A 184 0.30 12.83 -15.15
N TYR A 185 -0.25 13.45 -14.11
CA TYR A 185 -0.90 12.72 -13.02
C TYR A 185 -2.08 11.89 -13.55
N PHE A 186 -2.14 10.63 -13.12
CA PHE A 186 -3.23 9.72 -13.46
C PHE A 186 -4.16 9.50 -12.25
N ALA A 187 -3.66 9.00 -11.16
CA ALA A 187 -4.41 8.71 -9.94
C ALA A 187 -3.44 8.45 -8.77
N SER A 188 -3.99 8.31 -7.56
CA SER A 188 -3.23 7.79 -6.41
C SER A 188 -3.94 6.62 -5.76
N GLN A 189 -3.19 5.82 -5.00
CA GLN A 189 -3.69 4.66 -4.29
C GLN A 189 -2.98 4.51 -2.94
N PRO A 190 -3.71 4.45 -1.80
CA PRO A 190 -3.15 4.01 -0.54
C PRO A 190 -2.51 2.61 -0.69
N TRP A 191 -1.31 2.44 -0.12
CA TRP A 191 -0.55 1.21 -0.20
C TRP A 191 -0.12 0.75 1.19
N PRO A 192 -1.05 0.16 1.97
CA PRO A 192 -0.84 -0.17 3.39
C PRO A 192 0.06 -1.41 3.59
N TYR A 193 1.21 -1.43 2.91
CA TYR A 193 2.15 -2.54 2.93
C TYR A 193 3.61 -2.04 3.07
N PRO A 194 4.03 -1.60 4.28
CA PRO A 194 3.20 -1.45 5.51
C PRO A 194 2.53 -0.09 5.65
N SER A 195 3.01 0.98 5.01
CA SER A 195 2.50 2.36 5.09
C SER A 195 3.01 3.16 3.90
N GLY A 196 2.24 3.28 2.85
CA GLY A 196 2.63 3.96 1.63
C GLY A 196 1.50 4.62 0.86
N LEU A 197 1.90 5.49 -0.06
CA LEU A 197 1.03 6.10 -1.06
C LEU A 197 1.68 5.94 -2.43
N MET A 198 0.98 5.25 -3.33
CA MET A 198 1.37 5.17 -4.74
C MET A 198 0.74 6.33 -5.52
N VAL A 199 1.55 7.07 -6.27
CA VAL A 199 1.11 8.16 -7.13
C VAL A 199 1.39 7.79 -8.59
N GLY A 200 0.33 7.56 -9.36
CA GLY A 200 0.37 7.10 -10.73
C GLY A 200 0.47 8.23 -11.75
N PHE A 201 1.34 8.03 -12.72
CA PHE A 201 1.57 8.95 -13.84
C PHE A 201 1.49 8.24 -15.18
N THR A 202 1.22 9.01 -16.23
CA THR A 202 1.47 8.66 -17.62
C THR A 202 2.56 9.56 -18.17
N ALA A 203 3.38 9.03 -19.10
CA ALA A 203 4.40 9.80 -19.78
C ALA A 203 4.62 9.27 -21.20
N ASP A 204 5.14 10.12 -22.07
CA ASP A 204 5.49 9.77 -23.42
C ASP A 204 7.00 9.53 -23.53
N TYR A 205 7.41 8.50 -24.27
CA TYR A 205 8.78 8.27 -24.64
C TYR A 205 9.34 9.44 -25.45
N LEU A 206 10.54 9.90 -25.11
CA LEU A 206 11.24 10.96 -25.82
C LEU A 206 12.44 10.43 -26.60
N SER A 207 13.34 9.68 -25.94
CA SER A 207 14.57 9.15 -26.54
C SER A 207 15.23 8.09 -25.66
N GLY A 208 16.21 7.38 -26.22
CA GLY A 208 17.00 6.34 -25.56
C GLY A 208 16.64 4.94 -26.02
N GLU A 209 17.48 3.97 -25.70
CA GLU A 209 17.22 2.54 -25.86
C GLU A 209 17.06 1.90 -24.48
N VAL A 210 16.25 0.85 -24.38
CA VAL A 210 16.01 0.19 -23.11
C VAL A 210 17.27 -0.54 -22.64
N GLU A 211 17.86 -0.03 -21.57
CA GLU A 211 18.98 -0.65 -20.87
C GLU A 211 18.54 -0.86 -19.40
N LEU A 212 18.20 -2.11 -19.07
CA LEU A 212 17.66 -2.43 -17.76
C LEU A 212 18.72 -2.38 -16.66
N GLN A 213 18.40 -1.75 -15.53
CA GLN A 213 19.19 -1.79 -14.30
C GLN A 213 19.14 -3.20 -13.71
N LYS A 214 20.16 -4.00 -13.99
CA LYS A 214 20.22 -5.44 -13.65
C LYS A 214 20.18 -5.75 -12.16
N SER A 215 20.43 -4.77 -11.28
CA SER A 215 20.30 -4.93 -9.84
C SER A 215 18.86 -5.01 -9.38
N GLU A 216 17.93 -4.41 -10.12
CA GLU A 216 16.50 -4.31 -9.75
C GLU A 216 15.59 -5.06 -10.71
N LEU A 217 15.92 -5.02 -12.01
CA LEU A 217 15.09 -5.58 -13.05
C LEU A 217 15.74 -6.83 -13.67
N SER A 218 14.95 -7.89 -13.77
CA SER A 218 15.36 -9.15 -14.44
C SER A 218 14.98 -9.18 -15.90
N ASP A 219 13.91 -8.46 -16.30
CA ASP A 219 13.42 -8.39 -17.69
C ASP A 219 12.58 -7.12 -17.89
N GLY A 220 12.38 -6.72 -19.15
CA GLY A 220 11.54 -5.57 -19.50
C GLY A 220 11.71 -5.15 -20.93
N GLY A 221 10.76 -4.33 -21.40
CA GLY A 221 10.77 -3.83 -22.77
C GLY A 221 9.43 -3.23 -23.19
N TRP A 222 9.29 -3.05 -24.51
CA TRP A 222 8.10 -2.47 -25.13
C TRP A 222 7.08 -3.55 -25.51
N PHE A 223 5.86 -3.46 -25.01
CA PHE A 223 4.79 -4.41 -25.25
C PHE A 223 3.59 -3.74 -25.94
N ALA A 224 3.09 -4.37 -26.99
CA ALA A 224 1.90 -3.95 -27.74
C ALA A 224 0.62 -4.48 -27.07
N ARG A 225 -0.53 -3.88 -27.38
CA ARG A 225 -1.84 -4.22 -26.78
C ARG A 225 -2.24 -5.68 -26.98
N ASP A 226 -1.89 -6.24 -28.11
CA ASP A 226 -2.20 -7.63 -28.52
C ASP A 226 -1.19 -8.65 -28.01
N ASN A 227 -0.11 -8.22 -27.38
CA ASN A 227 0.96 -9.07 -26.87
C ASN A 227 1.46 -8.64 -25.50
N LEU A 228 0.53 -8.42 -24.58
CA LEU A 228 0.86 -8.09 -23.18
C LEU A 228 1.34 -9.32 -22.41
N PRO A 229 2.34 -9.18 -21.55
CA PRO A 229 2.78 -10.23 -20.64
C PRO A 229 1.74 -10.48 -19.53
N CYS A 230 2.06 -11.34 -18.57
CA CYS A 230 1.23 -11.53 -17.39
C CYS A 230 1.10 -10.19 -16.64
N LEU A 231 -0.14 -9.76 -16.40
CA LEU A 231 -0.44 -8.45 -15.79
C LEU A 231 -0.38 -8.50 -14.26
N PRO A 232 -0.21 -7.34 -13.60
CA PRO A 232 -0.33 -7.22 -12.16
C PRO A 232 -1.75 -7.55 -11.68
N ASP A 233 -1.88 -7.75 -10.35
CA ASP A 233 -3.18 -7.96 -9.72
C ASP A 233 -4.13 -6.77 -9.99
N PRO A 234 -5.43 -7.03 -10.31
CA PRO A 234 -6.43 -5.99 -10.55
C PRO A 234 -6.63 -4.98 -9.40
N SER A 235 -6.21 -5.32 -8.18
CA SER A 235 -6.23 -4.42 -7.04
C SER A 235 -5.22 -3.27 -7.14
N SER A 236 -4.24 -3.34 -8.06
CA SER A 236 -3.12 -2.40 -8.13
C SER A 236 -3.38 -1.23 -9.09
N ILE A 237 -2.81 -0.07 -8.76
CA ILE A 237 -2.79 1.08 -9.67
C ILE A 237 -2.00 0.77 -10.95
N ALA A 238 -1.02 -0.16 -10.91
CA ALA A 238 -0.32 -0.64 -12.10
C ALA A 238 -1.29 -1.24 -13.11
N TYR A 239 -2.16 -2.15 -12.66
CA TYR A 239 -3.19 -2.74 -13.51
C TYR A 239 -4.13 -1.68 -14.09
N ARG A 240 -4.57 -0.73 -13.28
CA ARG A 240 -5.45 0.37 -13.73
C ARG A 240 -4.79 1.23 -14.81
N LEU A 241 -3.51 1.58 -14.67
CA LEU A 241 -2.73 2.32 -15.65
C LEU A 241 -2.59 1.58 -16.99
N ILE A 242 -2.37 0.26 -16.93
CA ILE A 242 -2.26 -0.58 -18.12
C ILE A 242 -3.62 -0.70 -18.81
N MET A 243 -4.69 -0.98 -18.05
CA MET A 243 -6.04 -1.16 -18.63
C MET A 243 -6.65 0.13 -19.15
N ASP A 244 -6.32 1.28 -18.58
CA ASP A 244 -6.66 2.60 -19.14
C ASP A 244 -6.11 2.75 -20.57
N TRP A 245 -4.87 2.36 -20.80
CA TRP A 245 -4.28 2.39 -22.14
C TRP A 245 -4.83 1.30 -23.07
N VAL A 246 -5.11 0.10 -22.56
CA VAL A 246 -5.68 -0.99 -23.38
C VAL A 246 -7.04 -0.61 -23.93
N ASN A 247 -7.85 0.10 -23.13
CA ASN A 247 -9.23 0.47 -23.45
C ASN A 247 -9.36 1.83 -24.18
N ALA A 248 -8.27 2.59 -24.33
CA ALA A 248 -8.22 3.85 -25.06
C ALA A 248 -8.07 3.61 -26.58
#